data_cbd718e62625962651308b3491ff6b72
#
_entry.id   cbd718e62625962651308b3491ff6b72
#
_cell.length_a   1.000
_cell.length_b   1.000
_cell.length_c   1.000
_cell.angle_alpha   90.00
_cell.angle_beta   90.00
_cell.angle_gamma   90.00
#
_symmetry.space_group_name_H-M   'P 1'
#
loop_
_entity.id
_entity.type
_entity.pdbx_description
1 polymer ?
#
loop_
_entity_poly.entity_id
_entity_poly.type
_entity_poly.pdbx_seq_one_letter_code
_entity_poly.pdbx_strand_id
1 'polypeptide(L)'
;DANLGWVIRDSDMDSLELGFEEAERRFQKMLKLKCLTGKGYFFFPDKANRRRPKMYVDRGLEVKTSQLCSEIMLYSDADQHTYTCVLSSMNLAHYDEWKDTDAVQTATVFLDCVASEFVERAKEIPALHKAVRFTEKSRALGLGVCGFHTYLQKNMIAFESLAANFANQQIFKHIDDESLIASKWMADNWGEPEWCVGYGVRNTHRMAIAPTMS
;
A
#
# COMPACT_ATOMS: atom_id res chain seq x y z
N ASP A 1 17.49 -0.89 -19.18
CA ASP A 1 17.01 -1.78 -18.14
C ASP A 1 15.53 -1.58 -17.88
N ALA A 2 14.82 -2.65 -18.03
CA ALA A 2 13.41 -2.66 -18.32
C ALA A 2 12.47 -2.52 -17.10
N ASN A 3 12.99 -2.45 -15.88
CA ASN A 3 12.23 -2.43 -14.63
C ASN A 3 12.42 -1.13 -13.83
N LEU A 4 12.86 -0.05 -14.49
CA LEU A 4 13.03 1.24 -13.85
C LEU A 4 11.70 1.98 -13.76
N GLY A 5 11.44 2.58 -12.60
CA GLY A 5 10.36 3.55 -12.42
C GLY A 5 10.79 4.95 -12.87
N TRP A 6 9.88 5.66 -13.50
CA TRP A 6 10.05 7.07 -13.82
C TRP A 6 9.48 7.90 -12.69
N VAL A 7 10.33 8.67 -12.03
CA VAL A 7 9.90 9.62 -11.00
C VAL A 7 9.42 10.89 -11.70
N ILE A 8 8.16 11.27 -11.43
CA ILE A 8 7.52 12.47 -11.99
C ILE A 8 7.07 13.33 -10.82
N ARG A 9 7.70 14.48 -10.65
CA ARG A 9 7.38 15.47 -9.61
C ARG A 9 6.31 16.44 -10.09
N ASP A 10 5.71 17.16 -9.16
CA ASP A 10 4.77 18.23 -9.52
C ASP A 10 5.45 19.27 -10.42
N SER A 11 6.71 19.65 -10.14
CA SER A 11 7.50 20.54 -11.00
C SER A 11 7.74 20.03 -12.42
N ASP A 12 7.79 18.70 -12.63
CA ASP A 12 7.87 18.12 -13.98
C ASP A 12 6.54 18.32 -14.72
N MET A 13 5.40 18.19 -14.00
CA MET A 13 4.07 18.42 -14.55
C MET A 13 3.83 19.89 -14.87
N ASP A 14 4.21 20.80 -13.97
CA ASP A 14 4.15 22.25 -14.20
C ASP A 14 4.95 22.62 -15.44
N SER A 15 6.13 22.04 -15.65
CA SER A 15 6.98 22.27 -16.80
C SER A 15 6.32 21.78 -18.11
N LEU A 16 5.56 20.68 -18.06
CA LEU A 16 4.78 20.18 -19.19
C LEU A 16 3.62 21.12 -19.52
N GLU A 17 2.88 21.61 -18.51
CA GLU A 17 1.76 22.53 -18.67
C GLU A 17 2.21 23.87 -19.26
N LEU A 18 3.42 24.31 -18.91
CA LEU A 18 4.04 25.53 -19.45
C LEU A 18 4.65 25.35 -20.86
N GLY A 19 4.64 24.12 -21.40
CA GLY A 19 5.12 23.83 -22.75
C GLY A 19 6.64 23.87 -22.91
N PHE A 20 7.41 23.54 -21.87
CA PHE A 20 8.87 23.43 -22.01
C PHE A 20 9.25 22.22 -22.88
N GLU A 21 9.90 22.48 -24.01
CA GLU A 21 10.26 21.44 -25.01
C GLU A 21 11.01 20.24 -24.40
N GLU A 22 11.91 20.47 -23.45
CA GLU A 22 12.67 19.39 -22.81
C GLU A 22 11.76 18.50 -21.95
N ALA A 23 10.78 19.06 -21.25
CA ALA A 23 9.80 18.34 -20.44
C ALA A 23 8.90 17.50 -21.35
N GLU A 24 8.42 18.07 -22.45
CA GLU A 24 7.61 17.38 -23.45
C GLU A 24 8.37 16.22 -24.09
N ARG A 25 9.61 16.45 -24.52
CA ARG A 25 10.47 15.43 -25.13
C ARG A 25 10.72 14.27 -24.17
N ARG A 26 11.01 14.57 -22.89
CA ARG A 26 11.23 13.56 -21.84
C ARG A 26 9.95 12.74 -21.62
N PHE A 27 8.82 13.39 -21.48
CA PHE A 27 7.53 12.73 -21.25
C PHE A 27 7.09 11.86 -22.43
N GLN A 28 7.22 12.34 -23.66
CA GLN A 28 6.95 11.58 -24.88
C GLN A 28 7.84 10.34 -24.97
N LYS A 29 9.13 10.46 -24.61
CA LYS A 29 10.05 9.31 -24.58
C LYS A 29 9.60 8.25 -23.58
N MET A 30 9.18 8.67 -22.37
CA MET A 30 8.67 7.76 -21.34
C MET A 30 7.40 7.03 -21.82
N LEU A 31 6.43 7.76 -22.37
CA LEU A 31 5.20 7.18 -22.91
C LEU A 31 5.50 6.20 -24.04
N LYS A 32 6.35 6.59 -24.99
CA LYS A 32 6.74 5.72 -26.11
C LYS A 32 7.37 4.40 -25.61
N LEU A 33 8.28 4.47 -24.65
CA LEU A 33 8.90 3.28 -24.08
C LEU A 33 7.86 2.39 -23.38
N LYS A 34 6.96 2.98 -22.60
CA LYS A 34 5.89 2.24 -21.94
C LYS A 34 4.94 1.57 -22.94
N CYS A 35 4.54 2.26 -23.98
CA CYS A 35 3.68 1.70 -25.03
C CYS A 35 4.36 0.55 -25.81
N LEU A 36 5.65 0.68 -26.11
CA LEU A 36 6.39 -0.32 -26.86
C LEU A 36 6.75 -1.56 -26.04
N THR A 37 7.00 -1.41 -24.76
CA THR A 37 7.59 -2.49 -23.94
C THR A 37 6.65 -3.01 -22.87
N GLY A 38 5.55 -2.30 -22.54
CA GLY A 38 4.71 -2.55 -21.38
C GLY A 38 5.43 -2.31 -20.04
N LYS A 39 6.68 -1.86 -20.07
CA LYS A 39 7.54 -1.71 -18.89
C LYS A 39 7.72 -0.24 -18.52
N GLY A 40 8.26 -0.03 -17.30
CA GLY A 40 8.42 1.30 -16.72
C GLY A 40 7.16 1.75 -15.98
N TYR A 41 7.34 2.08 -14.70
CA TYR A 41 6.29 2.56 -13.82
C TYR A 41 6.39 4.06 -13.70
N PHE A 42 5.24 4.75 -13.64
CA PHE A 42 5.20 6.16 -13.27
C PHE A 42 4.98 6.28 -11.78
N PHE A 43 5.89 6.95 -11.11
CA PHE A 43 5.79 7.22 -9.69
C PHE A 43 5.73 8.72 -9.43
N PHE A 44 4.71 9.15 -8.70
CA PHE A 44 4.47 10.54 -8.34
C PHE A 44 4.76 10.77 -6.84
N PRO A 45 6.02 11.02 -6.46
CA PRO A 45 6.42 11.10 -5.05
C PRO A 45 5.70 12.21 -4.29
N ASP A 46 5.44 13.35 -4.91
CA ASP A 46 4.79 14.47 -4.26
C ASP A 46 3.33 14.14 -3.90
N LYS A 47 2.61 13.42 -4.78
CA LYS A 47 1.26 12.91 -4.49
C LYS A 47 1.28 11.85 -3.38
N ALA A 48 2.24 10.93 -3.41
CA ALA A 48 2.39 9.91 -2.37
C ALA A 48 2.67 10.56 -1.01
N ASN A 49 3.59 11.51 -0.97
CA ASN A 49 3.98 12.19 0.27
C ASN A 49 2.89 13.12 0.83
N ARG A 50 2.05 13.73 0.00
CA ARG A 50 0.89 14.49 0.50
C ARG A 50 -0.14 13.63 1.23
N ARG A 51 -0.19 12.32 0.92
CA ARG A 51 -1.18 11.37 1.49
C ARG A 51 -0.56 10.31 2.40
N ARG A 52 0.73 10.45 2.73
CA ARG A 52 1.39 9.51 3.64
C ARG A 52 0.79 9.55 5.04
N PRO A 53 0.86 8.47 5.82
CA PRO A 53 0.35 8.43 7.17
C PRO A 53 0.92 9.55 8.06
N LYS A 54 0.10 10.05 8.99
CA LYS A 54 0.50 11.15 9.89
C LYS A 54 1.81 10.84 10.63
N MET A 55 2.01 9.60 11.06
CA MET A 55 3.24 9.17 11.73
C MET A 55 4.49 9.28 10.84
N TYR A 56 4.33 9.18 9.51
CA TYR A 56 5.42 9.45 8.56
C TYR A 56 5.68 10.95 8.43
N VAL A 57 4.61 11.76 8.40
CA VAL A 57 4.73 13.23 8.33
C VAL A 57 5.48 13.75 9.55
N ASP A 58 5.05 13.36 10.75
CA ASP A 58 5.59 13.86 12.02
C ASP A 58 7.05 13.42 12.26
N ARG A 59 7.50 12.35 11.60
CA ARG A 59 8.88 11.83 11.68
C ARG A 59 9.75 12.19 10.47
N GLY A 60 9.22 12.95 9.51
CA GLY A 60 9.95 13.30 8.29
C GLY A 60 10.29 12.10 7.39
N LEU A 61 9.52 11.00 7.47
CA LEU A 61 9.72 9.81 6.64
C LEU A 61 9.08 10.01 5.26
N GLU A 62 9.92 10.22 4.26
CA GLU A 62 9.47 10.47 2.89
C GLU A 62 9.50 9.22 2.03
N VAL A 63 8.44 9.01 1.28
CA VAL A 63 8.35 7.97 0.25
C VAL A 63 9.10 8.46 -0.99
N LYS A 64 10.18 7.79 -1.34
CA LYS A 64 11.07 8.18 -2.47
C LYS A 64 10.90 7.30 -3.71
N THR A 65 10.35 6.13 -3.53
CA THR A 65 10.15 5.12 -4.58
C THR A 65 8.94 4.26 -4.24
N SER A 66 8.35 3.61 -5.23
CA SER A 66 7.36 2.55 -5.01
C SER A 66 8.04 1.18 -5.07
N GLN A 67 7.37 0.15 -4.54
CA GLN A 67 7.73 -1.23 -4.85
C GLN A 67 7.29 -1.58 -6.29
N LEU A 68 7.67 -2.78 -6.75
CA LEU A 68 7.46 -3.20 -8.15
C LEU A 68 6.00 -3.12 -8.61
N CYS A 69 5.06 -3.47 -7.75
CA CYS A 69 3.63 -3.51 -8.08
C CYS A 69 2.89 -2.18 -7.81
N SER A 70 3.52 -1.22 -7.14
CA SER A 70 3.00 0.13 -6.84
C SER A 70 1.71 0.18 -6.02
N GLU A 71 1.38 -0.88 -5.26
CA GLU A 71 0.14 -0.96 -4.46
C GLU A 71 0.26 -0.32 -3.08
N ILE A 72 1.47 -0.16 -2.54
CA ILE A 72 1.69 0.42 -1.22
C ILE A 72 2.91 1.35 -1.22
N MET A 73 2.77 2.53 -0.61
CA MET A 73 3.81 3.57 -0.61
C MET A 73 4.52 3.61 0.73
N LEU A 74 5.67 2.93 0.81
CA LEU A 74 6.42 2.73 2.04
C LEU A 74 7.73 3.52 2.03
N TYR A 75 8.19 3.90 3.23
CA TYR A 75 9.47 4.55 3.44
C TYR A 75 10.64 3.57 3.23
N SER A 76 11.70 4.07 2.60
CA SER A 76 13.01 3.42 2.57
C SER A 76 14.12 4.46 2.47
N ASP A 77 15.31 4.07 2.89
CA ASP A 77 16.52 4.88 2.75
C ASP A 77 17.70 4.01 2.30
N ALA A 78 18.80 4.68 1.90
CA ALA A 78 19.98 3.98 1.40
C ALA A 78 20.71 3.17 2.48
N ASP A 79 20.60 3.59 3.76
CA ASP A 79 21.51 3.15 4.81
C ASP A 79 20.88 2.18 5.81
N GLN A 80 19.65 2.47 6.25
CA GLN A 80 19.07 1.82 7.42
C GLN A 80 17.83 0.97 7.14
N HIS A 81 16.98 1.35 6.15
CA HIS A 81 15.68 0.76 5.99
C HIS A 81 15.39 0.34 4.54
N THR A 82 15.00 -0.90 4.37
CA THR A 82 14.38 -1.41 3.15
C THR A 82 12.99 -1.90 3.51
N TYR A 83 11.96 -1.38 2.86
CA TYR A 83 10.59 -1.79 3.16
C TYR A 83 10.33 -3.25 2.82
N THR A 84 9.37 -3.83 3.54
CA THR A 84 8.80 -5.15 3.28
C THR A 84 7.31 -5.02 3.02
N CYS A 85 6.78 -5.87 2.15
CA CYS A 85 5.35 -5.94 1.87
C CYS A 85 4.77 -7.21 2.51
N VAL A 86 3.87 -7.04 3.47
CA VAL A 86 3.13 -8.14 4.11
C VAL A 86 1.68 -8.02 3.66
N LEU A 87 1.31 -8.81 2.66
CA LEU A 87 0.07 -8.63 1.90
C LEU A 87 -0.84 -9.85 2.00
N SER A 88 -2.15 -9.59 1.97
CA SER A 88 -3.20 -10.59 1.76
C SER A 88 -4.42 -9.95 1.10
N SER A 89 -5.35 -10.77 0.60
CA SER A 89 -6.56 -10.29 -0.07
C SER A 89 -7.79 -11.06 0.40
N MET A 90 -8.82 -10.32 0.84
CA MET A 90 -10.15 -10.86 1.13
C MET A 90 -10.91 -11.08 -0.18
N ASN A 91 -11.58 -12.22 -0.32
CA ASN A 91 -12.37 -12.50 -1.52
C ASN A 91 -13.78 -11.92 -1.39
N LEU A 92 -14.05 -10.84 -2.13
CA LEU A 92 -15.36 -10.17 -2.13
C LEU A 92 -16.48 -10.99 -2.77
N ALA A 93 -16.18 -12.04 -3.54
CA ALA A 93 -17.20 -12.97 -4.02
C ALA A 93 -17.97 -13.63 -2.85
N HIS A 94 -17.38 -13.65 -1.66
CA HIS A 94 -17.93 -14.18 -0.42
C HIS A 94 -18.17 -13.08 0.65
N TYR A 95 -18.27 -11.81 0.23
CA TYR A 95 -18.39 -10.68 1.15
C TYR A 95 -19.55 -10.86 2.15
N ASP A 96 -20.70 -11.29 1.68
CA ASP A 96 -21.90 -11.49 2.53
C ASP A 96 -21.74 -12.62 3.56
N GLU A 97 -20.77 -13.53 3.36
CA GLU A 97 -20.49 -14.62 4.29
C GLU A 97 -19.60 -14.17 5.47
N TRP A 98 -18.75 -13.16 5.24
CA TRP A 98 -17.77 -12.74 6.25
C TRP A 98 -17.93 -11.31 6.76
N LYS A 99 -18.74 -10.46 6.13
CA LYS A 99 -18.89 -9.03 6.50
C LYS A 99 -19.36 -8.80 7.94
N ASP A 100 -20.16 -9.72 8.49
CA ASP A 100 -20.73 -9.63 9.85
C ASP A 100 -19.95 -10.49 10.86
N THR A 101 -18.69 -10.83 10.53
CA THR A 101 -17.78 -11.64 11.37
C THR A 101 -16.52 -10.86 11.69
N ASP A 102 -15.62 -11.43 12.50
CA ASP A 102 -14.31 -10.89 12.82
C ASP A 102 -13.22 -11.18 11.77
N ALA A 103 -13.61 -11.61 10.56
CA ALA A 103 -12.68 -12.07 9.53
C ALA A 103 -11.63 -11.01 9.14
N VAL A 104 -12.02 -9.74 9.02
CA VAL A 104 -11.09 -8.63 8.70
C VAL A 104 -10.12 -8.38 9.85
N GLN A 105 -10.61 -8.38 11.09
CA GLN A 105 -9.77 -8.23 12.28
C GLN A 105 -8.77 -9.39 12.38
N THR A 106 -9.26 -10.62 12.24
CA THR A 106 -8.43 -11.84 12.24
C THR A 106 -7.37 -11.83 11.15
N ALA A 107 -7.72 -11.43 9.92
CA ALA A 107 -6.78 -11.30 8.81
C ALA A 107 -5.70 -10.24 9.09
N THR A 108 -6.09 -9.12 9.71
CA THR A 108 -5.15 -8.05 10.07
C THR A 108 -4.16 -8.53 11.14
N VAL A 109 -4.66 -9.20 12.18
CA VAL A 109 -3.82 -9.80 13.23
C VAL A 109 -2.89 -10.87 12.64
N PHE A 110 -3.42 -11.72 11.77
CA PHE A 110 -2.62 -12.75 11.09
C PHE A 110 -1.46 -12.15 10.30
N LEU A 111 -1.68 -11.07 9.55
CA LEU A 111 -0.60 -10.38 8.83
C LEU A 111 0.46 -9.81 9.77
N ASP A 112 0.09 -9.27 10.93
CA ASP A 112 1.08 -8.81 11.92
C ASP A 112 1.87 -9.99 12.50
N CYS A 113 1.25 -11.16 12.70
CA CYS A 113 1.96 -12.38 13.06
C CYS A 113 2.96 -12.84 11.99
N VAL A 114 2.59 -12.73 10.70
CA VAL A 114 3.51 -13.00 9.58
C VAL A 114 4.69 -12.03 9.60
N ALA A 115 4.45 -10.74 9.90
CA ALA A 115 5.53 -9.78 10.07
C ALA A 115 6.45 -10.13 11.24
N SER A 116 5.90 -10.64 12.35
CA SER A 116 6.67 -11.11 13.51
C SER A 116 7.53 -12.32 13.17
N GLU A 117 6.96 -13.30 12.47
CA GLU A 117 7.69 -14.48 11.99
C GLU A 117 8.81 -14.13 11.03
N PHE A 118 8.56 -13.16 10.13
CA PHE A 118 9.61 -12.64 9.24
C PHE A 118 10.76 -12.04 10.05
N VAL A 119 10.48 -11.17 11.02
CA VAL A 119 11.51 -10.56 11.87
C VAL A 119 12.33 -11.64 12.58
N GLU A 120 11.66 -12.62 13.19
CA GLU A 120 12.33 -13.69 13.96
C GLU A 120 13.27 -14.53 13.07
N ARG A 121 12.83 -14.89 11.86
CA ARG A 121 13.66 -15.70 10.95
C ARG A 121 14.73 -14.89 10.23
N ALA A 122 14.48 -13.62 9.96
CA ALA A 122 15.37 -12.79 9.15
C ALA A 122 16.48 -12.09 9.95
N LYS A 123 16.32 -11.96 11.28
CA LYS A 123 17.29 -11.24 12.15
C LYS A 123 18.71 -11.80 12.10
N GLU A 124 18.86 -13.09 11.84
CA GLU A 124 20.18 -13.75 11.75
C GLU A 124 20.80 -13.66 10.34
N ILE A 125 20.08 -13.06 9.38
CA ILE A 125 20.54 -12.95 7.97
C ILE A 125 21.02 -11.51 7.72
N PRO A 126 22.34 -11.26 7.63
CA PRO A 126 22.89 -9.90 7.50
C PRO A 126 22.30 -9.10 6.32
N ALA A 127 22.03 -9.75 5.20
CA ALA A 127 21.46 -9.12 4.01
C ALA A 127 20.03 -8.59 4.24
N LEU A 128 19.31 -9.05 5.27
CA LEU A 128 17.94 -8.67 5.58
C LEU A 128 17.81 -7.68 6.75
N HIS A 129 18.91 -7.28 7.38
CA HIS A 129 18.86 -6.40 8.56
C HIS A 129 18.14 -5.07 8.33
N LYS A 130 18.21 -4.49 7.13
CA LYS A 130 17.47 -3.27 6.79
C LYS A 130 15.97 -3.52 6.70
N ALA A 131 15.57 -4.68 6.18
CA ALA A 131 14.18 -5.11 6.09
C ALA A 131 13.60 -5.45 7.48
N VAL A 132 14.40 -6.11 8.32
CA VAL A 132 14.04 -6.38 9.72
C VAL A 132 13.78 -5.08 10.46
N ARG A 133 14.72 -4.12 10.44
CA ARG A 133 14.53 -2.81 11.09
C ARG A 133 13.31 -2.06 10.61
N PHE A 134 13.05 -2.08 9.30
CA PHE A 134 11.83 -1.48 8.76
C PHE A 134 10.58 -2.15 9.34
N THR A 135 10.53 -3.49 9.32
CA THR A 135 9.36 -4.25 9.76
C THR A 135 9.11 -4.06 11.24
N GLU A 136 10.14 -4.06 12.09
CA GLU A 136 10.03 -3.80 13.52
C GLU A 136 9.46 -2.43 13.84
N LYS A 137 9.94 -1.39 13.11
CA LYS A 137 9.55 0.00 13.37
C LYS A 137 8.20 0.39 12.77
N SER A 138 7.83 -0.19 11.64
CA SER A 138 6.64 0.20 10.88
C SER A 138 5.44 -0.69 11.10
N ARG A 139 5.66 -2.01 11.19
CA ARG A 139 4.60 -3.03 11.15
C ARG A 139 3.61 -2.76 10.02
N ALA A 140 4.10 -2.33 8.86
CA ALA A 140 3.26 -2.02 7.70
C ALA A 140 2.64 -3.30 7.14
N LEU A 141 1.32 -3.27 6.99
CA LEU A 141 0.50 -4.35 6.44
C LEU A 141 -0.24 -3.85 5.20
N GLY A 142 -0.66 -4.76 4.35
CA GLY A 142 -1.45 -4.47 3.17
C GLY A 142 -2.57 -5.50 3.00
N LEU A 143 -3.63 -5.38 3.79
CA LEU A 143 -4.84 -6.16 3.58
C LEU A 143 -5.64 -5.54 2.44
N GLY A 144 -5.84 -6.28 1.39
CA GLY A 144 -6.59 -5.86 0.21
C GLY A 144 -7.78 -6.77 -0.09
N VAL A 145 -8.26 -6.69 -1.31
CA VAL A 145 -9.40 -7.47 -1.79
C VAL A 145 -9.14 -8.02 -3.19
N CYS A 146 -9.84 -9.10 -3.53
CA CYS A 146 -10.04 -9.58 -4.89
C CYS A 146 -11.54 -9.85 -5.13
N GLY A 147 -11.94 -10.12 -6.37
CA GLY A 147 -13.31 -10.54 -6.68
C GLY A 147 -14.38 -9.44 -6.62
N PHE A 148 -14.02 -8.14 -6.66
CA PHE A 148 -15.00 -7.05 -6.64
C PHE A 148 -15.97 -7.12 -7.84
N HIS A 149 -15.46 -7.39 -9.04
CA HIS A 149 -16.31 -7.55 -10.22
C HIS A 149 -17.27 -8.75 -10.05
N THR A 150 -16.80 -9.87 -9.50
CA THR A 150 -17.65 -11.04 -9.19
C THR A 150 -18.75 -10.69 -8.18
N TYR A 151 -18.42 -9.90 -7.14
CA TYR A 151 -19.40 -9.40 -6.19
C TYR A 151 -20.48 -8.56 -6.89
N LEU A 152 -20.09 -7.62 -7.75
CA LEU A 152 -21.03 -6.79 -8.49
C LEU A 152 -21.93 -7.63 -9.40
N GLN A 153 -21.36 -8.61 -10.12
CA GLN A 153 -22.13 -9.50 -10.99
C GLN A 153 -23.17 -10.33 -10.20
N LYS A 154 -22.77 -10.91 -9.07
CA LYS A 154 -23.69 -11.67 -8.19
C LYS A 154 -24.87 -10.81 -7.71
N ASN A 155 -24.63 -9.52 -7.47
CA ASN A 155 -25.65 -8.58 -7.01
C ASN A 155 -26.36 -7.82 -8.15
N MET A 156 -26.12 -8.20 -9.43
CA MET A 156 -26.69 -7.56 -10.61
C MET A 156 -26.41 -6.05 -10.67
N ILE A 157 -25.23 -5.63 -10.21
CA ILE A 157 -24.78 -4.23 -10.19
C ILE A 157 -23.86 -3.99 -11.39
N ALA A 158 -24.24 -3.03 -12.25
CA ALA A 158 -23.38 -2.62 -13.36
C ALA A 158 -22.12 -1.91 -12.82
N PHE A 159 -20.94 -2.28 -13.36
CA PHE A 159 -19.64 -1.80 -12.87
C PHE A 159 -19.51 -0.27 -12.89
N GLU A 160 -20.05 0.40 -13.91
CA GLU A 160 -19.98 1.86 -14.07
C GLU A 160 -21.11 2.63 -13.37
N SER A 161 -21.92 1.95 -12.55
CA SER A 161 -23.08 2.54 -11.89
C SER A 161 -22.72 3.25 -10.58
N LEU A 162 -23.60 4.18 -10.15
CA LEU A 162 -23.54 4.75 -8.80
C LEU A 162 -23.67 3.69 -7.71
N ALA A 163 -24.44 2.63 -7.97
CA ALA A 163 -24.58 1.51 -7.03
C ALA A 163 -23.24 0.79 -6.80
N ALA A 164 -22.44 0.61 -7.85
CA ALA A 164 -21.08 0.05 -7.72
C ALA A 164 -20.16 0.97 -6.89
N ASN A 165 -20.28 2.29 -7.07
CA ASN A 165 -19.53 3.26 -6.28
C ASN A 165 -19.92 3.20 -4.79
N PHE A 166 -21.21 3.13 -4.47
CA PHE A 166 -21.70 2.97 -3.09
C PHE A 166 -21.22 1.64 -2.48
N ALA A 167 -21.33 0.54 -3.21
CA ALA A 167 -20.81 -0.76 -2.75
C ALA A 167 -19.30 -0.69 -2.45
N ASN A 168 -18.52 -0.08 -3.33
CA ASN A 168 -17.10 0.14 -3.12
C ASN A 168 -16.83 0.93 -1.84
N GLN A 169 -17.51 2.06 -1.64
CA GLN A 169 -17.33 2.87 -0.43
C GLN A 169 -17.70 2.12 0.85
N GLN A 170 -18.79 1.39 0.85
CA GLN A 170 -19.24 0.61 2.02
C GLN A 170 -18.27 -0.51 2.36
N ILE A 171 -17.85 -1.30 1.37
CA ILE A 171 -16.91 -2.41 1.55
C ILE A 171 -15.57 -1.91 2.09
N PHE A 172 -14.99 -0.88 1.47
CA PHE A 172 -13.69 -0.38 1.89
C PHE A 172 -13.74 0.37 3.22
N LYS A 173 -14.86 1.07 3.52
CA LYS A 173 -15.05 1.63 4.85
C LYS A 173 -15.11 0.55 5.91
N HIS A 174 -15.85 -0.53 5.67
CA HIS A 174 -15.92 -1.66 6.60
C HIS A 174 -14.52 -2.25 6.85
N ILE A 175 -13.75 -2.55 5.80
CA ILE A 175 -12.39 -3.11 5.94
C ILE A 175 -11.45 -2.13 6.69
N ASP A 176 -11.56 -0.84 6.43
CA ASP A 176 -10.76 0.18 7.11
C ASP A 176 -11.10 0.25 8.61
N ASP A 177 -12.40 0.32 8.94
CA ASP A 177 -12.87 0.37 10.32
C ASP A 177 -12.42 -0.88 11.11
N GLU A 178 -12.66 -2.08 10.57
CA GLU A 178 -12.33 -3.35 11.24
C GLU A 178 -10.81 -3.57 11.37
N SER A 179 -10.04 -3.24 10.34
CA SER A 179 -8.57 -3.31 10.42
C SER A 179 -8.00 -2.29 11.41
N LEU A 180 -8.65 -1.13 11.57
CA LEU A 180 -8.27 -0.15 12.57
C LEU A 180 -8.53 -0.66 14.00
N ILE A 181 -9.67 -1.30 14.23
CA ILE A 181 -10.00 -1.94 15.53
C ILE A 181 -8.93 -2.97 15.88
N ALA A 182 -8.58 -3.84 14.93
CA ALA A 182 -7.52 -4.84 15.13
C ALA A 182 -6.16 -4.21 15.44
N SER A 183 -5.78 -3.16 14.70
CA SER A 183 -4.50 -2.47 14.91
C SER A 183 -4.42 -1.78 16.27
N LYS A 184 -5.52 -1.20 16.76
CA LYS A 184 -5.62 -0.65 18.12
C LYS A 184 -5.52 -1.73 19.18
N TRP A 185 -6.28 -2.81 19.01
CA TRP A 185 -6.21 -3.94 19.93
C TRP A 185 -4.79 -4.51 20.04
N MET A 186 -4.10 -4.65 18.90
CA MET A 186 -2.70 -5.10 18.90
C MET A 186 -1.76 -4.09 19.57
N ALA A 187 -1.99 -2.78 19.42
CA ALA A 187 -1.20 -1.76 20.11
C ALA A 187 -1.36 -1.85 21.63
N ASP A 188 -2.61 -2.03 22.11
CA ASP A 188 -2.91 -2.16 23.54
C ASP A 188 -2.32 -3.43 24.17
N ASN A 189 -2.28 -4.54 23.44
CA ASN A 189 -1.85 -5.85 23.96
C ASN A 189 -0.39 -6.20 23.66
N TRP A 190 0.15 -5.72 22.52
CA TRP A 190 1.51 -6.06 22.04
C TRP A 190 2.42 -4.84 21.91
N GLY A 191 1.90 -3.65 22.21
CA GLY A 191 2.62 -2.39 22.17
C GLY A 191 2.69 -1.75 20.77
N GLU A 192 2.95 -0.46 20.79
CA GLU A 192 3.17 0.35 19.60
C GLU A 192 4.61 0.20 19.09
N PRO A 193 4.86 -0.09 17.81
CA PRO A 193 6.21 -0.04 17.25
C PRO A 193 6.72 1.41 17.19
N GLU A 194 8.03 1.59 17.05
CA GLU A 194 8.69 2.90 17.16
C GLU A 194 8.00 4.00 16.32
N TRP A 195 7.59 3.69 15.11
CA TRP A 195 6.97 4.71 14.25
C TRP A 195 5.50 4.96 14.56
N CYS A 196 4.86 4.12 15.34
CA CYS A 196 3.47 4.27 15.77
C CYS A 196 3.31 4.82 17.19
N VAL A 197 4.40 5.03 17.93
CA VAL A 197 4.35 5.54 19.32
C VAL A 197 3.56 6.84 19.40
N GLY A 198 2.51 6.83 20.25
CA GLY A 198 1.62 7.96 20.48
C GLY A 198 0.42 8.06 19.54
N TYR A 199 0.22 7.07 18.64
CA TYR A 199 -0.91 7.06 17.71
C TYR A 199 -2.01 6.06 18.07
N GLY A 200 -1.81 5.23 19.08
CA GLY A 200 -2.78 4.23 19.52
C GLY A 200 -3.04 3.13 18.47
N VAL A 201 -2.06 2.86 17.61
CA VAL A 201 -2.14 1.80 16.58
C VAL A 201 -0.81 1.07 16.47
N ARG A 202 -0.86 -0.18 16.01
CA ARG A 202 0.34 -0.99 15.80
C ARG A 202 0.91 -0.90 14.40
N ASN A 203 0.15 -0.49 13.40
CA ASN A 203 0.55 -0.59 12.00
C ASN A 203 0.56 0.79 11.34
N THR A 204 1.66 1.16 10.69
CA THR A 204 1.74 2.41 9.92
C THR A 204 0.84 2.40 8.70
N HIS A 205 0.68 1.25 8.08
CA HIS A 205 -0.23 0.98 6.97
C HIS A 205 -1.01 -0.29 7.28
N ARG A 206 -2.26 -0.38 6.87
CA ARG A 206 -3.13 -1.53 7.13
C ARG A 206 -3.70 -2.14 5.86
N MET A 207 -3.86 -1.33 4.82
CA MET A 207 -4.54 -1.73 3.59
C MET A 207 -3.68 -1.46 2.35
N ALA A 208 -3.76 -2.37 1.39
CA ALA A 208 -3.22 -2.20 0.04
C ALA A 208 -3.92 -3.17 -0.93
N ILE A 209 -4.16 -2.74 -2.16
CA ILE A 209 -4.73 -3.59 -3.20
C ILE A 209 -3.60 -4.22 -3.99
N ALA A 210 -3.25 -5.45 -3.63
CA ALA A 210 -2.23 -6.21 -4.35
C ALA A 210 -2.70 -6.60 -5.76
N PRO A 211 -1.77 -6.80 -6.72
CA PRO A 211 -2.11 -7.36 -8.03
C PRO A 211 -2.68 -8.77 -7.88
N THR A 212 -3.94 -8.96 -8.24
CA THR A 212 -4.66 -10.22 -8.02
C THR A 212 -4.66 -11.15 -9.23
N MET A 213 -4.02 -10.76 -10.33
CA MET A 213 -3.88 -11.54 -11.56
C MET A 213 -5.20 -12.18 -12.03
N SER A 214 -6.19 -11.36 -12.26
CA SER A 214 -7.48 -11.79 -12.80
C SER A 214 -7.45 -11.99 -14.30
#